data_c48554e79e2dbf7277a24482531315bb
#
_entry.id   c48554e79e2dbf7277a24482531315bb
#
_cell.length_a   1.000
_cell.length_b   1.000
_cell.length_c   1.000
_cell.angle_alpha   90.00
_cell.angle_beta   90.00
_cell.angle_gamma   90.00
#
_symmetry.space_group_name_H-M   'P 1'
#
loop_
_entity.id
_entity.type
_entity.pdbx_description
1 polymer ?
#
loop_
_entity_poly.entity_id
_entity_poly.type
_entity_poly.pdbx_seq_one_letter_code
_entity_poly.pdbx_strand_id
1 'polypeptide(L)'
;MAVDPGMIALGMVETKGLVGAIEAADAMVKAANVVLIGSEYVGGGFVTVMVRGDVGAVKAATDAGAAAARRVGELASVHVIPRPHEEVEMILPQTSKGNFGGRSDSPAASSSKKPKATD
;
A
#
# COMPACT_ATOMS: atom_id res chain seq x y z
N MET A 1 -9.92 11.92 -16.45
CA MET A 1 -9.01 11.21 -17.33
C MET A 1 -9.27 9.71 -17.23
N ALA A 2 -9.37 9.06 -18.35
CA ALA A 2 -9.60 7.63 -18.36
C ALA A 2 -8.33 6.88 -18.00
N VAL A 3 -8.48 5.81 -17.25
CA VAL A 3 -7.37 4.95 -16.89
C VAL A 3 -7.44 3.70 -17.75
N ASP A 4 -6.31 3.30 -18.31
CA ASP A 4 -6.21 2.08 -19.08
C ASP A 4 -6.64 0.92 -18.19
N PRO A 5 -7.62 0.09 -18.59
CA PRO A 5 -8.09 -1.02 -17.74
C PRO A 5 -6.98 -1.98 -17.33
N GLY A 6 -5.89 -2.07 -18.10
CA GLY A 6 -4.79 -2.92 -17.73
C GLY A 6 -3.77 -2.29 -16.81
N MET A 7 -4.00 -1.04 -16.40
CA MET A 7 -3.07 -0.29 -15.59
C MET A 7 -3.61 -0.05 -14.20
N ILE A 8 -2.76 -0.24 -13.22
CA ILE A 8 -3.04 0.23 -11.86
C ILE A 8 -1.81 0.97 -11.37
N ALA A 9 -2.01 1.74 -10.31
CA ALA A 9 -0.91 2.50 -9.75
C ALA A 9 -0.57 1.97 -8.38
N LEU A 10 0.68 2.13 -8.03
CA LEU A 10 1.18 1.87 -6.69
C LEU A 10 1.54 3.20 -6.08
N GLY A 11 0.99 3.52 -4.92
CA GLY A 11 1.30 4.74 -4.21
C GLY A 11 2.05 4.43 -2.95
N MET A 12 3.02 5.29 -2.63
CA MET A 12 3.84 5.08 -1.44
C MET A 12 4.03 6.41 -0.72
N VAL A 13 3.87 6.35 0.60
CA VAL A 13 4.18 7.49 1.47
C VAL A 13 5.18 7.00 2.50
N GLU A 14 6.34 7.63 2.53
CA GLU A 14 7.37 7.27 3.49
C GLU A 14 7.48 8.34 4.56
N THR A 15 7.44 7.92 5.81
CA THR A 15 7.51 8.83 6.96
C THR A 15 8.66 8.43 7.85
N LYS A 16 9.08 9.36 8.67
CA LYS A 16 10.01 9.04 9.74
C LYS A 16 9.18 8.79 11.00
N GLY A 17 9.14 7.53 11.41
CA GLY A 17 8.38 7.15 12.59
C GLY A 17 7.01 6.59 12.27
N LEU A 18 6.50 5.85 13.24
CA LEU A 18 5.27 5.11 13.06
C LEU A 18 4.02 5.99 13.12
N VAL A 19 4.06 7.06 13.91
CA VAL A 19 2.88 7.90 14.08
C VAL A 19 2.47 8.53 12.75
N GLY A 20 3.44 9.07 12.01
CA GLY A 20 3.16 9.63 10.71
C GLY A 20 2.65 8.58 9.73
N ALA A 21 3.19 7.37 9.81
CA ALA A 21 2.77 6.29 8.92
C ALA A 21 1.32 5.88 9.19
N ILE A 22 0.93 5.79 10.44
CA ILE A 22 -0.44 5.42 10.81
C ILE A 22 -1.42 6.50 10.31
N GLU A 23 -1.09 7.76 10.52
CA GLU A 23 -1.94 8.85 10.07
C GLU A 23 -2.03 8.88 8.55
N ALA A 24 -0.91 8.65 7.88
CA ALA A 24 -0.91 8.59 6.42
C ALA A 24 -1.81 7.47 5.92
N ALA A 25 -1.67 6.28 6.48
CA ALA A 25 -2.48 5.13 6.05
C ALA A 25 -3.96 5.42 6.21
N ASP A 26 -4.35 5.97 7.35
CA ASP A 26 -5.75 6.28 7.63
C ASP A 26 -6.28 7.32 6.63
N ALA A 27 -5.52 8.38 6.41
CA ALA A 27 -5.94 9.43 5.49
C ALA A 27 -6.06 8.93 4.05
N MET A 28 -5.14 8.05 3.64
CA MET A 28 -5.14 7.53 2.28
C MET A 28 -6.39 6.71 1.97
N VAL A 29 -6.75 5.81 2.87
CA VAL A 29 -7.92 4.95 2.61
C VAL A 29 -9.23 5.71 2.77
N LYS A 30 -9.23 6.81 3.50
CA LYS A 30 -10.41 7.65 3.62
C LYS A 30 -10.59 8.60 2.45
N ALA A 31 -9.48 8.98 1.81
CA ALA A 31 -9.53 10.01 0.76
C ALA A 31 -9.96 9.47 -0.59
N ALA A 32 -9.69 8.19 -0.89
CA ALA A 32 -9.93 7.65 -2.22
C ALA A 32 -10.14 6.16 -2.15
N ASN A 33 -10.66 5.62 -3.24
CA ASN A 33 -10.91 4.18 -3.33
C ASN A 33 -9.61 3.46 -3.69
N VAL A 34 -8.80 3.20 -2.69
CA VAL A 34 -7.53 2.49 -2.84
C VAL A 34 -7.49 1.35 -1.84
N VAL A 35 -6.63 0.38 -2.12
CA VAL A 35 -6.42 -0.77 -1.25
C VAL A 35 -5.10 -0.58 -0.53
N LEU A 36 -5.11 -0.66 0.79
CA LEU A 36 -3.89 -0.61 1.59
C LEU A 36 -3.17 -1.94 1.45
N ILE A 37 -1.98 -1.91 0.85
CA ILE A 37 -1.19 -3.12 0.64
C ILE A 37 -0.49 -3.52 1.94
N GLY A 38 0.09 -2.54 2.61
CA GLY A 38 0.82 -2.80 3.83
C GLY A 38 1.76 -1.67 4.17
N SER A 39 2.55 -1.91 5.19
CA SER A 39 3.60 -0.98 5.57
C SER A 39 4.88 -1.75 5.81
N GLU A 40 6.00 -1.07 5.64
CA GLU A 40 7.31 -1.68 5.79
C GLU A 40 8.25 -0.78 6.55
N TYR A 41 9.00 -1.37 7.46
CA TYR A 41 10.06 -0.66 8.17
C TYR A 41 11.33 -0.83 7.35
N VAL A 42 11.88 0.30 6.89
CA VAL A 42 13.01 0.25 5.96
C VAL A 42 14.34 0.66 6.62
N GLY A 43 14.36 0.74 7.93
CA GLY A 43 15.57 1.09 8.67
C GLY A 43 15.65 2.58 8.94
N GLY A 44 16.48 2.95 9.89
CA GLY A 44 16.67 4.35 10.23
C GLY A 44 15.43 5.03 10.81
N GLY A 45 14.44 4.28 11.22
CA GLY A 45 13.21 4.84 11.73
C GLY A 45 12.18 5.19 10.64
N PHE A 46 12.46 4.83 9.39
CA PHE A 46 11.54 5.13 8.29
C PHE A 46 10.52 4.02 8.12
N VAL A 47 9.30 4.43 7.78
CA VAL A 47 8.19 3.50 7.53
C VAL A 47 7.55 3.89 6.20
N THR A 48 7.36 2.91 5.33
CA THR A 48 6.73 3.11 4.04
C THR A 48 5.33 2.49 4.06
N VAL A 49 4.32 3.29 3.71
CA VAL A 49 2.94 2.82 3.57
C VAL A 49 2.62 2.74 2.09
N MET A 50 2.01 1.64 1.67
CA MET A 50 1.75 1.38 0.26
C MET A 50 0.28 1.14 0.00
N VAL A 51 -0.23 1.75 -1.08
CA VAL A 51 -1.60 1.53 -1.54
C VAL A 51 -1.59 1.28 -3.03
N ARG A 52 -2.66 0.66 -3.53
CA ARG A 52 -2.82 0.51 -4.97
C ARG A 52 -4.27 0.76 -5.38
N GLY A 53 -4.43 1.12 -6.64
CA GLY A 53 -5.73 1.44 -7.22
C GLY A 53 -5.54 2.18 -8.53
N ASP A 54 -6.60 2.78 -9.04
CA ASP A 54 -6.51 3.61 -10.24
C ASP A 54 -5.56 4.77 -10.01
N VAL A 55 -4.93 5.24 -11.07
CA VAL A 55 -3.93 6.31 -10.98
C VAL A 55 -4.50 7.53 -10.27
N GLY A 56 -5.69 7.99 -10.67
CA GLY A 56 -6.29 9.17 -10.04
C GLY A 56 -6.55 8.96 -8.56
N ALA A 57 -7.07 7.78 -8.21
CA ALA A 57 -7.36 7.49 -6.81
C ALA A 57 -6.07 7.42 -5.99
N VAL A 58 -5.02 6.81 -6.53
CA VAL A 58 -3.74 6.71 -5.83
C VAL A 58 -3.12 8.08 -5.64
N LYS A 59 -3.21 8.96 -6.65
CA LYS A 59 -2.69 10.32 -6.50
C LYS A 59 -3.42 11.08 -5.40
N ALA A 60 -4.75 11.00 -5.38
CA ALA A 60 -5.54 11.64 -4.34
C ALA A 60 -5.19 11.07 -2.96
N ALA A 61 -5.04 9.76 -2.88
CA ALA A 61 -4.70 9.10 -1.61
C ALA A 61 -3.33 9.55 -1.12
N THR A 62 -2.31 9.54 -1.98
CA THR A 62 -0.97 9.91 -1.55
C THR A 62 -0.89 11.38 -1.16
N ASP A 63 -1.62 12.25 -1.84
CA ASP A 63 -1.66 13.66 -1.44
C ASP A 63 -2.25 13.80 -0.03
N ALA A 64 -3.35 13.11 0.24
CA ALA A 64 -3.97 13.15 1.56
C ALA A 64 -3.06 12.55 2.62
N GLY A 65 -2.40 11.44 2.30
CA GLY A 65 -1.50 10.79 3.24
C GLY A 65 -0.30 11.65 3.57
N ALA A 66 0.26 12.31 2.56
CA ALA A 66 1.39 13.20 2.77
C ALA A 66 1.00 14.38 3.67
N ALA A 67 -0.16 14.97 3.43
CA ALA A 67 -0.62 16.08 4.25
C ALA A 67 -0.84 15.64 5.70
N ALA A 68 -1.44 14.47 5.89
CA ALA A 68 -1.68 13.95 7.23
C ALA A 68 -0.37 13.67 7.96
N ALA A 69 0.61 13.08 7.27
CA ALA A 69 1.90 12.80 7.87
C ALA A 69 2.59 14.08 8.31
N ARG A 70 2.53 15.13 7.50
CA ARG A 70 3.17 16.40 7.83
C ARG A 70 2.58 17.05 9.07
N ARG A 71 1.29 16.83 9.32
CA ARG A 71 0.64 17.43 10.47
C ARG A 71 1.09 16.84 11.79
N VAL A 72 1.50 15.58 11.80
CA VAL A 72 1.79 14.89 13.06
C VAL A 72 3.23 14.43 13.16
N GLY A 73 3.99 14.54 12.09
CA GLY A 73 5.34 14.04 12.11
C GLY A 73 6.11 14.51 10.90
N GLU A 74 7.02 13.67 10.45
CA GLU A 74 7.95 14.02 9.39
C GLU A 74 7.68 13.18 8.15
N LEU A 75 7.40 13.85 7.04
CA LEU A 75 7.23 13.19 5.75
C LEU A 75 8.58 13.09 5.07
N ALA A 76 8.96 11.90 4.63
CA ALA A 76 10.24 11.69 3.97
C ALA A 76 10.10 11.72 2.45
N SER A 77 9.12 11.00 1.89
CA SER A 77 8.95 10.98 0.44
C SER A 77 7.56 10.47 0.05
N VAL A 78 7.19 10.77 -1.20
CA VAL A 78 5.92 10.33 -1.78
C VAL A 78 6.20 9.88 -3.21
N HIS A 79 5.68 8.72 -3.58
CA HIS A 79 5.85 8.21 -4.94
C HIS A 79 4.54 7.65 -5.46
N VAL A 80 4.30 7.85 -6.76
CA VAL A 80 3.18 7.22 -7.46
C VAL A 80 3.76 6.56 -8.70
N ILE A 81 3.56 5.26 -8.83
CA ILE A 81 4.12 4.47 -9.92
C ILE A 81 3.00 3.78 -10.68
N PRO A 82 2.64 4.24 -11.87
CA PRO A 82 1.67 3.52 -12.71
C PRO A 82 2.33 2.29 -13.32
N ARG A 83 1.64 1.16 -13.24
CA ARG A 83 2.17 -0.11 -13.75
C ARG A 83 1.06 -0.97 -14.30
N PRO A 84 1.34 -1.84 -15.27
CA PRO A 84 0.40 -2.89 -15.62
C PRO A 84 0.15 -3.77 -14.40
N HIS A 85 -1.04 -4.34 -14.35
CA HIS A 85 -1.48 -5.09 -13.18
C HIS A 85 -0.49 -6.18 -12.75
N GLU A 86 0.00 -6.96 -13.71
CA GLU A 86 0.93 -8.03 -13.36
C GLU A 86 2.26 -7.52 -12.85
N GLU A 87 2.71 -6.35 -13.27
CA GLU A 87 3.96 -5.80 -12.77
C GLU A 87 3.84 -5.33 -11.34
N VAL A 88 2.67 -4.84 -10.96
CA VAL A 88 2.44 -4.44 -9.58
C VAL A 88 2.58 -5.65 -8.65
N GLU A 89 2.03 -6.79 -9.07
CA GLU A 89 2.14 -7.99 -8.25
C GLU A 89 3.59 -8.42 -8.06
N MET A 90 4.42 -8.20 -9.08
CA MET A 90 5.82 -8.60 -9.01
C MET A 90 6.65 -7.73 -8.08
N ILE A 91 6.29 -6.46 -7.92
CA ILE A 91 7.12 -5.54 -7.13
C ILE A 91 6.65 -5.39 -5.69
N LEU A 92 5.54 -6.01 -5.30
CA LEU A 92 5.06 -5.92 -3.92
C LEU A 92 5.96 -6.72 -2.99
N PRO A 93 6.31 -6.16 -1.83
CA PRO A 93 7.14 -6.89 -0.87
C PRO A 93 6.42 -8.11 -0.33
N GLN A 94 7.13 -9.20 -0.18
CA GLN A 94 6.55 -10.41 0.38
C GLN A 94 6.15 -10.22 1.84
N THR A 95 6.96 -9.48 2.56
CA THR A 95 6.69 -9.24 3.97
C THR A 95 5.39 -8.46 4.17
N SER A 96 5.08 -7.59 3.25
CA SER A 96 3.83 -6.84 3.35
C SER A 96 2.64 -7.75 3.32
N LYS A 97 2.69 -8.74 2.47
CA LYS A 97 1.59 -9.69 2.38
C LYS A 97 1.41 -10.44 3.68
N GLY A 98 2.51 -10.86 4.24
CA GLY A 98 2.46 -11.59 5.48
C GLY A 98 1.93 -10.78 6.63
N ASN A 99 2.37 -9.56 6.71
CA ASN A 99 1.97 -8.69 7.80
C ASN A 99 0.49 -8.42 7.86
N PHE A 100 -0.06 -8.26 6.70
CA PHE A 100 -1.46 -7.90 6.68
C PHE A 100 -2.35 -9.09 6.55
N GLY A 101 -1.80 -10.11 5.98
CA GLY A 101 -2.50 -11.32 5.82
C GLY A 101 -2.83 -11.88 7.15
N GLY A 102 -2.24 -11.35 8.07
CA GLY A 102 -2.57 -11.94 9.26
C GLY A 102 -3.79 -12.71 9.10
N ARG A 103 -4.24 -12.63 8.16
CA ARG A 103 -5.16 -13.44 7.89
C ARG A 103 -4.87 -14.28 6.89
N SER A 104 -4.43 -14.67 6.77
CA SER A 104 -4.24 -15.50 5.96
C SER A 104 -4.64 -16.06 5.15
N ASP A 105 -4.56 -15.89 5.14
CA ASP A 105 -4.87 -16.36 4.53
C ASP A 105 -5.18 -16.70 3.85
N SER A 106 -5.24 -16.64 3.72
CA SER A 106 -5.52 -17.01 3.11
C SER A 106 -5.68 -17.42 2.44
N PRO A 107 -5.88 -17.58 2.08
CA PRO A 107 -6.02 -18.21 1.36
C PRO A 107 -5.86 -18.44 0.77
N ALA A 108 -5.93 -18.28 0.59
CA ALA A 108 -5.83 -18.83 0.11
C ALA A 108 -5.50 -18.97 -0.12
N ALA A 109 -5.65 -18.81 -0.19
CA ALA A 109 -5.40 -19.40 -0.41
C ALA A 109 -5.17 -19.69 -0.49
N SER A 110 -5.30 -19.56 -0.71
CA SER A 110 -5.14 -20.33 -0.80
C SER A 110 -4.98 -20.84 -0.91
N SER A 111 -5.02 -20.84 -1.15
CA SER A 111 -4.94 -21.73 -1.25
C SER A 111 -4.67 -22.28 -1.29
N SER A 112 -4.66 -22.24 -1.42
CA SER A 112 -4.57 -23.14 -1.35
C SER A 112 -4.44 -23.67 -1.09
N LYS A 113 -4.59 -23.78 -1.21
CA LYS A 113 -4.65 -24.57 -0.83
C LYS A 113 -4.64 -25.08 -0.57
N LYS A 114 -4.78 -25.11 -0.56
CA LYS A 114 -4.97 -25.87 -0.20
C LYS A 114 -4.86 -26.39 -0.06
N PRO A 115 -4.85 -26.29 0.00
CA PRO A 115 -4.89 -27.10 0.28
C PRO A 115 -4.86 -27.50 0.65
N LYS A 116 -4.97 -27.57 0.67
CA LYS A 116 -5.11 -28.23 1.10
C LYS A 116 -5.13 -28.64 1.41
N ALA A 117 -5.17 -28.42 1.43
CA ALA A 117 -5.33 -28.98 1.74
C ALA A 117 -5.17 -29.20 2.01
N THR A 118 -5.24 -29.03 1.92
CA THR A 118 -5.26 -29.38 2.17
C THR A 118 -5.06 -29.42 2.44
N ASP A 119 -5.19 -29.35 2.33
CA ASP A 119 -5.20 -29.58 2.54
C ASP A 119 -5.03 -29.72 2.64
#